data_8ea08c5be030a303bbfa48bc99172978
#
_entry.id   8ea08c5be030a303bbfa48bc99172978
#
_cell.length_a   1.000
_cell.length_b   1.000
_cell.length_c   1.000
_cell.angle_alpha   90.00
_cell.angle_beta   90.00
_cell.angle_gamma   90.00
#
_symmetry.space_group_name_H-M   'P 1'
#
loop_
_entity.id
_entity.type
_entity.pdbx_description
1 polymer ?
#
loop_
_entity_poly.entity_id
_entity_poly.type
_entity_poly.pdbx_seq_one_letter_code
_entity_poly.pdbx_strand_id
1 'polypeptide(L)'
;MTSTKYIGMDVHKESISIAVMNVVGKIVMECVIETKANMILQCIDGLRGDLHVTFEEGTSAARLYDLLKPHVTELIVCDPRKNASMREDSQNDKIDARRLAELLRIDHLTPVYHGEHGLRTLKELVRSYLTVTKDLARVKTRIKAIYRSWAIPYSGKEVYAACHRAEWLAKIKELGVRRRAEFYYQELDALRMLRQEVRHELVAESRKQKAWKRLCQIPAIGPIRAAVLLGILQTPHRFRTKRPLWKYSGLAIETCSSADHRSINGQLQRSEKNSVRGLNHNCNHDLKNLFKGAAVSASSKPGPFQEFYAALLAKGMRPEMARLTLARKIATIVLIVWKKGVSFDAQHLKPQTA
;
A
#
# COMPACT_ATOMS: atom_id res chain seq x y z
N MET A 1 26.25 26.64 20.76
CA MET A 1 26.16 25.37 20.01
C MET A 1 24.78 24.80 20.27
N THR A 2 23.94 24.73 19.28
CA THR A 2 22.62 24.08 19.37
C THR A 2 22.82 22.59 19.60
N SER A 3 22.29 22.07 20.70
CA SER A 3 22.44 20.66 21.06
C SER A 3 21.36 19.87 20.38
N THR A 4 21.72 19.03 19.41
CA THR A 4 20.77 18.09 18.75
C THR A 4 20.27 17.04 19.72
N LYS A 5 18.96 16.78 19.70
CA LYS A 5 18.29 15.76 20.50
C LYS A 5 17.50 14.82 19.61
N TYR A 6 17.62 13.54 19.90
CA TYR A 6 16.89 12.46 19.22
C TYR A 6 15.80 11.93 20.14
N ILE A 7 14.56 12.00 19.67
CA ILE A 7 13.37 11.75 20.49
C ILE A 7 12.61 10.58 19.85
N GLY A 8 12.53 9.48 20.59
CA GLY A 8 11.68 8.33 20.25
C GLY A 8 10.39 8.40 21.03
N MET A 9 9.28 8.22 20.35
CA MET A 9 7.94 8.21 20.94
C MET A 9 7.26 6.88 20.65
N ASP A 10 6.95 6.10 21.68
CA ASP A 10 6.10 4.93 21.57
C ASP A 10 4.67 5.33 21.89
N VAL A 11 3.79 5.27 20.89
CA VAL A 11 2.48 5.93 20.89
C VAL A 11 1.36 4.91 21.06
N HIS A 12 0.73 4.94 22.22
CA HIS A 12 -0.47 4.17 22.54
C HIS A 12 -1.74 5.02 22.53
N LYS A 13 -2.88 4.37 22.72
CA LYS A 13 -4.19 5.04 22.71
C LYS A 13 -4.32 6.13 23.78
N GLU A 14 -3.84 5.87 24.99
CA GLU A 14 -4.03 6.72 26.17
C GLU A 14 -2.74 7.36 26.67
N SER A 15 -1.58 6.77 26.35
CA SER A 15 -0.28 7.23 26.81
C SER A 15 0.75 7.21 25.70
N ILE A 16 1.79 8.02 25.85
CA ILE A 16 2.97 8.05 24.98
C ILE A 16 4.20 7.96 25.88
N SER A 17 5.03 6.94 25.66
CA SER A 17 6.35 6.86 26.26
C SER A 17 7.35 7.62 25.40
N ILE A 18 8.11 8.52 25.99
CA ILE A 18 9.07 9.40 25.32
C ILE A 18 10.45 9.16 25.91
N ALA A 19 11.42 8.95 25.05
CA ALA A 19 12.84 8.94 25.38
C ALA A 19 13.59 10.00 24.57
N VAL A 20 14.34 10.83 25.25
CA VAL A 20 15.19 11.88 24.66
C VAL A 20 16.65 11.51 24.82
N MET A 21 17.39 11.49 23.73
CA MET A 21 18.77 11.09 23.67
C MET A 21 19.63 12.21 23.08
N ASN A 22 20.85 12.38 23.57
CA ASN A 22 21.79 13.32 22.99
C ASN A 22 22.62 12.69 21.84
N VAL A 23 23.48 13.47 21.20
CA VAL A 23 24.33 13.02 20.06
C VAL A 23 25.26 11.86 20.42
N VAL A 24 25.64 11.71 21.70
CA VAL A 24 26.54 10.64 22.18
C VAL A 24 25.79 9.34 22.49
N GLY A 25 24.46 9.34 22.39
CA GLY A 25 23.64 8.17 22.71
C GLY A 25 23.24 8.07 24.19
N LYS A 26 23.48 9.11 25.01
CA LYS A 26 23.06 9.11 26.40
C LYS A 26 21.62 9.61 26.52
N ILE A 27 20.78 8.86 27.25
CA ILE A 27 19.43 9.29 27.62
C ILE A 27 19.53 10.50 28.55
N VAL A 28 18.88 11.59 28.17
CA VAL A 28 18.86 12.85 28.92
C VAL A 28 17.49 13.09 29.61
N MET A 29 16.44 12.49 29.10
CA MET A 29 15.11 12.58 29.68
C MET A 29 14.25 11.37 29.26
N GLU A 30 13.39 10.93 30.14
CA GLU A 30 12.33 9.97 29.88
C GLU A 30 11.07 10.39 30.61
N CYS A 31 9.94 10.27 29.95
CA CYS A 31 8.64 10.52 30.56
C CYS A 31 7.55 9.70 29.89
N VAL A 32 6.44 9.58 30.57
CA VAL A 32 5.19 9.06 30.02
C VAL A 32 4.16 10.16 30.14
N ILE A 33 3.50 10.49 29.06
CA ILE A 33 2.49 11.55 28.98
C ILE A 33 1.17 11.00 28.44
N GLU A 34 0.07 11.70 28.67
CA GLU A 34 -1.20 11.37 28.04
C GLU A 34 -1.17 11.68 26.53
N THR A 35 -1.89 10.89 25.73
CA THR A 35 -2.04 11.09 24.28
C THR A 35 -2.98 12.26 23.97
N LYS A 36 -2.69 13.43 24.56
CA LYS A 36 -3.40 14.71 24.37
C LYS A 36 -2.48 15.71 23.69
N ALA A 37 -3.02 16.49 22.71
CA ALA A 37 -2.23 17.44 21.93
C ALA A 37 -1.48 18.46 22.80
N ASN A 38 -2.13 19.02 23.81
CA ASN A 38 -1.51 19.99 24.72
C ASN A 38 -0.35 19.40 25.52
N MET A 39 -0.46 18.15 25.99
CA MET A 39 0.60 17.48 26.75
C MET A 39 1.81 17.17 25.85
N ILE A 40 1.53 16.75 24.60
CA ILE A 40 2.57 16.47 23.61
C ILE A 40 3.34 17.76 23.27
N LEU A 41 2.63 18.85 22.95
CA LEU A 41 3.27 20.13 22.64
C LEU A 41 4.02 20.70 23.85
N GLN A 42 3.45 20.65 25.05
CA GLN A 42 4.13 21.10 26.28
C GLN A 42 5.45 20.33 26.48
N CYS A 43 5.47 19.01 26.22
CA CYS A 43 6.69 18.23 26.35
C CYS A 43 7.73 18.64 25.30
N ILE A 44 7.32 18.81 24.04
CA ILE A 44 8.24 19.16 22.94
C ILE A 44 8.74 20.60 23.07
N ASP A 45 7.86 21.57 23.37
CA ASP A 45 8.24 23.00 23.53
C ASP A 45 9.12 23.24 24.76
N GLY A 46 9.07 22.35 25.77
CA GLY A 46 9.97 22.36 26.91
C GLY A 46 11.42 21.93 26.60
N LEU A 47 11.65 21.32 25.43
CA LEU A 47 12.98 20.87 25.01
C LEU A 47 13.68 21.95 24.18
N ARG A 48 14.97 22.15 24.45
CA ARG A 48 15.79 23.13 23.72
C ARG A 48 16.77 22.45 22.77
N GLY A 49 17.04 23.07 21.62
CA GLY A 49 17.98 22.62 20.61
C GLY A 49 17.31 22.14 19.33
N ASP A 50 18.06 21.44 18.48
CA ASP A 50 17.56 20.86 17.24
C ASP A 50 16.87 19.52 17.56
N LEU A 51 15.55 19.49 17.44
CA LEU A 51 14.75 18.33 17.82
C LEU A 51 14.47 17.43 16.61
N HIS A 52 15.00 16.22 16.66
CA HIS A 52 14.71 15.15 15.71
C HIS A 52 13.77 14.15 16.39
N VAL A 53 12.60 13.93 15.83
CA VAL A 53 11.53 13.11 16.45
C VAL A 53 11.17 11.94 15.55
N THR A 54 10.94 10.79 16.16
CA THR A 54 10.40 9.61 15.47
C THR A 54 9.31 8.90 16.29
N PHE A 55 8.38 8.30 15.56
CA PHE A 55 7.40 7.36 16.09
C PHE A 55 6.97 6.39 15.00
N GLU A 56 6.35 5.26 15.39
CA GLU A 56 5.91 4.24 14.44
C GLU A 56 4.59 4.62 13.77
N GLU A 57 4.42 4.19 12.50
CA GLU A 57 3.16 4.34 11.75
C GLU A 57 2.04 3.56 12.45
N GLY A 58 1.01 4.27 12.86
CA GLY A 58 -0.16 3.73 13.56
C GLY A 58 -1.43 4.51 13.24
N THR A 59 -2.50 4.23 13.97
CA THR A 59 -3.81 4.84 13.73
C THR A 59 -3.79 6.37 13.87
N SER A 60 -3.03 6.90 14.84
CA SER A 60 -2.90 8.34 15.12
C SER A 60 -1.76 9.03 14.39
N ALA A 61 -0.95 8.29 13.61
CA ALA A 61 0.29 8.78 13.01
C ALA A 61 0.10 10.05 12.16
N ALA A 62 -0.93 10.10 11.32
CA ALA A 62 -1.18 11.27 10.48
C ALA A 62 -1.49 12.53 11.30
N ARG A 63 -2.31 12.40 12.36
CA ARG A 63 -2.64 13.52 13.26
C ARG A 63 -1.41 13.98 14.05
N LEU A 64 -0.63 13.02 14.54
CA LEU A 64 0.57 13.31 15.32
C LEU A 64 1.65 13.95 14.44
N TYR A 65 1.79 13.51 13.20
CA TYR A 65 2.69 14.12 12.22
C TYR A 65 2.35 15.60 12.00
N ASP A 66 1.07 15.93 11.78
CA ASP A 66 0.65 17.31 11.57
C ASP A 66 0.85 18.18 12.81
N LEU A 67 0.61 17.60 14.00
CA LEU A 67 0.79 18.29 15.27
C LEU A 67 2.25 18.64 15.52
N LEU A 68 3.16 17.70 15.29
CA LEU A 68 4.57 17.83 15.64
C LEU A 68 5.41 18.56 14.58
N LYS A 69 5.06 18.42 13.28
CA LYS A 69 5.88 18.95 12.18
C LYS A 69 6.27 20.41 12.30
N PRO A 70 5.40 21.34 12.78
CA PRO A 70 5.76 22.74 12.96
C PRO A 70 6.73 23.02 14.13
N HIS A 71 6.86 22.08 15.08
CA HIS A 71 7.58 22.27 16.36
C HIS A 71 8.95 21.59 16.40
N VAL A 72 9.32 20.85 15.35
CA VAL A 72 10.55 20.05 15.35
C VAL A 72 11.37 20.27 14.08
N THR A 73 12.69 20.12 14.20
CA THR A 73 13.63 20.27 13.08
C THR A 73 13.44 19.15 12.05
N GLU A 74 13.32 17.91 12.54
CA GLU A 74 13.08 16.73 11.71
C GLU A 74 12.04 15.83 12.33
N LEU A 75 11.16 15.26 11.50
CA LEU A 75 10.13 14.32 11.91
C LEU A 75 10.08 13.14 10.98
N ILE A 76 10.40 11.97 11.50
CA ILE A 76 10.39 10.70 10.77
C ILE A 76 9.34 9.78 11.38
N VAL A 77 8.34 9.40 10.58
CA VAL A 77 7.43 8.31 10.92
C VAL A 77 8.00 7.03 10.33
N CYS A 78 8.19 5.98 11.11
CA CYS A 78 8.85 4.76 10.66
C CYS A 78 7.90 3.56 10.51
N ASP A 79 8.30 2.57 9.71
CA ASP A 79 7.54 1.35 9.45
C ASP A 79 7.76 0.33 10.58
N PRO A 80 6.75 0.02 11.43
CA PRO A 80 6.90 -0.90 12.56
C PRO A 80 7.30 -2.31 12.14
N ARG A 81 6.93 -2.73 10.93
CA ARG A 81 7.25 -4.08 10.43
C ARG A 81 8.73 -4.27 10.14
N LYS A 82 9.45 -3.20 9.80
CA LYS A 82 10.87 -3.26 9.53
C LYS A 82 11.69 -3.15 10.81
N ASN A 83 11.17 -2.42 11.78
CA ASN A 83 11.78 -2.33 13.11
C ASN A 83 11.58 -3.61 13.92
N ALA A 84 10.52 -4.38 13.66
CA ALA A 84 10.22 -5.63 14.37
C ALA A 84 11.33 -6.70 14.26
N SER A 85 12.08 -6.73 13.15
CA SER A 85 13.21 -7.67 12.97
C SER A 85 14.40 -7.38 13.89
N MET A 86 14.39 -6.25 14.58
CA MET A 86 15.42 -5.82 15.53
C MET A 86 14.93 -5.90 16.98
N ARG A 87 13.75 -6.47 17.23
CA ARG A 87 13.19 -6.60 18.60
C ARG A 87 13.88 -7.74 19.33
N GLU A 88 14.47 -7.42 20.46
CA GLU A 88 14.91 -8.38 21.48
C GLU A 88 13.73 -8.71 22.41
N ASP A 89 13.78 -9.85 23.11
CA ASP A 89 12.64 -10.53 23.76
C ASP A 89 11.85 -9.77 24.83
N SER A 90 12.26 -8.58 25.28
CA SER A 90 11.59 -7.85 26.36
C SER A 90 10.81 -6.64 25.79
N GLN A 91 9.48 -6.72 25.82
CA GLN A 91 8.57 -5.67 25.37
C GLN A 91 8.21 -4.78 26.57
N ASN A 92 8.67 -3.51 26.55
CA ASN A 92 8.26 -2.46 27.47
C ASN A 92 8.27 -1.13 26.70
N ASP A 93 7.20 -0.36 26.83
CA ASP A 93 6.99 0.92 26.14
C ASP A 93 8.19 1.90 26.28
N LYS A 94 8.87 1.89 27.45
CA LYS A 94 10.07 2.71 27.66
C LYS A 94 11.27 2.22 26.84
N ILE A 95 11.43 0.89 26.72
CA ILE A 95 12.49 0.28 25.93
C ILE A 95 12.25 0.56 24.44
N ASP A 96 11.01 0.48 23.99
CA ASP A 96 10.64 0.77 22.61
C ASP A 96 10.87 2.25 22.26
N ALA A 97 10.54 3.19 23.16
CA ALA A 97 10.85 4.61 22.97
C ALA A 97 12.37 4.88 22.90
N ARG A 98 13.19 4.29 23.80
CA ARG A 98 14.66 4.40 23.76
C ARG A 98 15.23 3.87 22.44
N ARG A 99 14.74 2.74 22.01
CA ARG A 99 15.16 2.09 20.76
C ARG A 99 14.83 2.93 19.54
N LEU A 100 13.66 3.53 19.49
CA LEU A 100 13.28 4.46 18.43
C LEU A 100 14.21 5.67 18.40
N ALA A 101 14.56 6.26 19.56
CA ALA A 101 15.51 7.35 19.64
C ALA A 101 16.89 6.95 19.14
N GLU A 102 17.39 5.75 19.49
CA GLU A 102 18.67 5.24 19.02
C GLU A 102 18.69 4.98 17.52
N LEU A 103 17.66 4.31 16.98
CA LEU A 103 17.52 4.07 15.53
C LEU A 103 17.48 5.37 14.74
N LEU A 104 16.83 6.42 15.29
CA LEU A 104 16.82 7.76 14.70
C LEU A 104 18.24 8.36 14.70
N ARG A 105 18.96 8.26 15.82
CA ARG A 105 20.30 8.80 15.98
C ARG A 105 21.31 8.22 15.00
N ILE A 106 21.22 6.90 14.75
CA ILE A 106 22.15 6.20 13.82
C ILE A 106 21.61 6.14 12.38
N ASP A 107 20.56 6.90 12.05
CA ASP A 107 19.92 6.94 10.71
C ASP A 107 19.51 5.57 10.16
N HIS A 108 19.00 4.68 11.04
CA HIS A 108 18.65 3.31 10.68
C HIS A 108 17.14 3.06 10.54
N LEU A 109 16.36 4.12 10.58
CA LEU A 109 14.91 4.05 10.41
C LEU A 109 14.53 3.90 8.93
N THR A 110 13.45 3.17 8.68
CA THR A 110 12.83 3.16 7.35
C THR A 110 11.63 4.10 7.36
N PRO A 111 11.72 5.29 6.72
CA PRO A 111 10.66 6.28 6.78
C PRO A 111 9.42 5.83 6.00
N VAL A 112 8.25 6.12 6.59
CA VAL A 112 6.95 6.09 5.93
C VAL A 112 6.67 7.49 5.40
N TYR A 113 6.21 7.56 4.15
CA TYR A 113 5.93 8.85 3.53
C TYR A 113 4.62 9.45 4.07
N HIS A 114 4.74 10.61 4.68
CA HIS A 114 3.62 11.50 5.02
C HIS A 114 3.66 12.70 4.07
N GLY A 115 2.70 12.75 3.13
CA GLY A 115 2.60 13.82 2.14
C GLY A 115 1.94 15.08 2.70
N GLU A 116 2.09 16.18 1.97
CA GLU A 116 1.43 17.43 2.26
C GLU A 116 -0.10 17.28 2.33
N HIS A 117 -0.77 18.21 3.06
CA HIS A 117 -2.21 18.17 3.34
C HIS A 117 -3.12 18.08 2.10
N GLY A 118 -2.67 18.58 0.94
CA GLY A 118 -3.48 18.69 -0.28
C GLY A 118 -4.01 17.38 -0.89
N LEU A 119 -3.51 16.21 -0.45
CA LEU A 119 -3.96 14.91 -0.95
C LEU A 119 -4.66 14.04 0.12
N ARG A 120 -4.88 14.59 1.33
CA ARG A 120 -5.50 13.83 2.43
C ARG A 120 -6.91 13.39 2.08
N THR A 121 -7.76 14.29 1.60
CA THR A 121 -9.13 13.96 1.17
C THR A 121 -9.14 12.86 0.12
N LEU A 122 -8.28 12.97 -0.89
CA LEU A 122 -8.16 11.94 -1.93
C LEU A 122 -7.71 10.59 -1.34
N LYS A 123 -6.76 10.59 -0.39
CA LYS A 123 -6.29 9.37 0.30
C LYS A 123 -7.44 8.69 1.08
N GLU A 124 -8.26 9.46 1.79
CA GLU A 124 -9.39 8.92 2.56
C GLU A 124 -10.51 8.42 1.63
N LEU A 125 -10.81 9.11 0.54
CA LEU A 125 -11.76 8.63 -0.47
C LEU A 125 -11.30 7.34 -1.15
N VAL A 126 -9.99 7.19 -1.42
CA VAL A 126 -9.40 5.93 -1.92
C VAL A 126 -9.58 4.81 -0.90
N ARG A 127 -9.31 5.06 0.39
CA ARG A 127 -9.52 4.08 1.46
C ARG A 127 -10.97 3.64 1.52
N SER A 128 -11.90 4.58 1.53
CA SER A 128 -13.35 4.32 1.55
C SER A 128 -13.77 3.47 0.33
N TYR A 129 -13.35 3.85 -0.87
CA TYR A 129 -13.65 3.11 -2.09
C TYR A 129 -13.14 1.67 -2.08
N LEU A 130 -11.89 1.47 -1.62
CA LEU A 130 -11.27 0.15 -1.53
C LEU A 130 -11.95 -0.71 -0.48
N THR A 131 -12.31 -0.14 0.68
CA THR A 131 -13.02 -0.84 1.75
C THR A 131 -14.39 -1.31 1.28
N VAL A 132 -15.22 -0.41 0.76
CA VAL A 132 -16.57 -0.77 0.24
C VAL A 132 -16.47 -1.80 -0.90
N THR A 133 -15.44 -1.72 -1.75
CA THR A 133 -15.22 -2.71 -2.82
C THR A 133 -14.86 -4.09 -2.26
N LYS A 134 -14.07 -4.16 -1.18
CA LYS A 134 -13.74 -5.41 -0.47
C LYS A 134 -14.98 -6.00 0.22
N ASP A 135 -15.80 -5.16 0.85
CA ASP A 135 -17.04 -5.60 1.51
C ASP A 135 -18.04 -6.13 0.51
N LEU A 136 -18.23 -5.47 -0.63
CA LEU A 136 -19.01 -6.01 -1.75
C LEU A 136 -18.55 -7.40 -2.19
N ALA A 137 -17.24 -7.64 -2.26
CA ALA A 137 -16.71 -8.95 -2.61
C ALA A 137 -17.01 -9.98 -1.52
N ARG A 138 -16.91 -9.59 -0.24
CA ARG A 138 -17.24 -10.46 0.92
C ARG A 138 -18.72 -10.87 0.91
N VAL A 139 -19.63 -9.90 0.73
CA VAL A 139 -21.09 -10.17 0.67
C VAL A 139 -21.42 -11.10 -0.50
N LYS A 140 -20.85 -10.86 -1.68
CA LYS A 140 -21.01 -11.78 -2.82
C LYS A 140 -20.55 -13.19 -2.51
N THR A 141 -19.44 -13.34 -1.81
CA THR A 141 -18.93 -14.65 -1.38
C THR A 141 -19.89 -15.31 -0.38
N ARG A 142 -20.44 -14.54 0.57
CA ARG A 142 -21.45 -15.03 1.53
C ARG A 142 -22.73 -15.52 0.84
N ILE A 143 -23.23 -14.75 -0.13
CA ILE A 143 -24.41 -15.17 -0.93
C ILE A 143 -24.12 -16.51 -1.64
N LYS A 144 -22.99 -16.62 -2.34
CA LYS A 144 -22.61 -17.88 -2.99
C LYS A 144 -22.44 -19.04 -2.01
N ALA A 145 -21.92 -18.77 -0.82
CA ALA A 145 -21.76 -19.78 0.22
C ALA A 145 -23.09 -20.36 0.68
N ILE A 146 -24.17 -19.55 0.79
CA ILE A 146 -25.50 -20.04 1.10
C ILE A 146 -25.96 -21.04 0.04
N TYR A 147 -25.92 -20.68 -1.25
CA TYR A 147 -26.36 -21.59 -2.32
C TYR A 147 -25.55 -22.87 -2.36
N ARG A 148 -24.22 -22.76 -2.15
CA ARG A 148 -23.34 -23.94 -2.09
C ARG A 148 -23.67 -24.85 -0.92
N SER A 149 -23.93 -24.30 0.27
CA SER A 149 -24.24 -25.11 1.47
C SER A 149 -25.56 -25.88 1.36
N TRP A 150 -26.46 -25.49 0.44
CA TRP A 150 -27.72 -26.15 0.15
C TRP A 150 -27.69 -26.91 -1.18
N ALA A 151 -26.51 -27.22 -1.69
CA ALA A 151 -26.28 -27.94 -2.94
C ALA A 151 -27.01 -27.33 -4.16
N ILE A 152 -27.31 -26.02 -4.13
CA ILE A 152 -27.94 -25.31 -5.24
C ILE A 152 -26.82 -24.85 -6.20
N PRO A 153 -26.77 -25.40 -7.43
CA PRO A 153 -25.74 -25.04 -8.40
C PRO A 153 -25.93 -23.61 -8.86
N TYR A 154 -24.80 -22.89 -9.03
CA TYR A 154 -24.77 -21.55 -9.59
C TYR A 154 -23.56 -21.36 -10.49
N SER A 155 -23.71 -20.56 -11.54
CA SER A 155 -22.63 -20.14 -12.42
C SER A 155 -22.65 -18.62 -12.60
N GLY A 156 -21.51 -18.06 -12.97
CA GLY A 156 -21.41 -16.66 -13.38
C GLY A 156 -21.79 -15.63 -12.31
N LYS A 157 -22.48 -14.57 -12.77
CA LYS A 157 -22.85 -13.39 -11.98
C LYS A 157 -24.36 -13.24 -11.78
N GLU A 158 -25.16 -14.11 -12.36
CA GLU A 158 -26.63 -14.03 -12.37
C GLU A 158 -27.22 -14.07 -10.94
N VAL A 159 -26.61 -14.86 -10.06
CA VAL A 159 -26.98 -14.93 -8.65
C VAL A 159 -26.97 -13.56 -7.95
N TYR A 160 -26.29 -12.56 -8.50
CA TYR A 160 -26.23 -11.20 -7.94
C TYR A 160 -27.15 -10.21 -8.66
N ALA A 161 -27.78 -10.59 -9.76
CA ALA A 161 -28.64 -9.72 -10.54
C ALA A 161 -29.97 -9.50 -9.82
N ALA A 162 -30.42 -8.25 -9.73
CA ALA A 162 -31.66 -7.92 -9.07
C ALA A 162 -32.88 -8.55 -9.79
N CYS A 163 -32.85 -8.61 -11.12
CA CYS A 163 -33.91 -9.19 -11.94
C CYS A 163 -34.11 -10.71 -11.71
N HIS A 164 -33.09 -11.45 -11.34
CA HIS A 164 -33.16 -12.88 -11.08
C HIS A 164 -33.25 -13.22 -9.59
N ARG A 165 -33.35 -12.23 -8.71
CA ARG A 165 -33.33 -12.45 -7.26
C ARG A 165 -34.46 -13.33 -6.75
N ALA A 166 -35.68 -13.10 -7.23
CA ALA A 166 -36.84 -13.90 -6.83
C ALA A 166 -36.68 -15.39 -7.20
N GLU A 167 -36.16 -15.66 -8.40
CA GLU A 167 -35.89 -17.03 -8.88
C GLU A 167 -34.83 -17.72 -8.00
N TRP A 168 -33.77 -16.99 -7.65
CA TRP A 168 -32.71 -17.53 -6.80
C TRP A 168 -33.21 -17.79 -5.38
N LEU A 169 -33.97 -16.88 -4.77
CA LEU A 169 -34.55 -17.06 -3.44
C LEU A 169 -35.57 -18.23 -3.40
N ALA A 170 -36.35 -18.43 -4.47
CA ALA A 170 -37.30 -19.54 -4.56
C ALA A 170 -36.64 -20.94 -4.53
N LYS A 171 -35.36 -21.04 -4.94
CA LYS A 171 -34.59 -22.30 -4.87
C LYS A 171 -34.27 -22.72 -3.43
N ILE A 172 -34.30 -21.79 -2.48
CA ILE A 172 -34.08 -22.08 -1.06
C ILE A 172 -35.41 -22.41 -0.40
N LYS A 173 -35.63 -23.67 -0.05
CA LYS A 173 -36.89 -24.15 0.55
C LYS A 173 -37.02 -23.78 2.03
N GLU A 174 -35.89 -23.80 2.76
CA GLU A 174 -35.85 -23.51 4.19
C GLU A 174 -35.99 -22.01 4.45
N LEU A 175 -36.98 -21.62 5.28
CA LEU A 175 -37.38 -20.22 5.48
C LEU A 175 -36.29 -19.38 6.14
N GLY A 176 -35.61 -19.89 7.16
CA GLY A 176 -34.58 -19.16 7.88
C GLY A 176 -33.33 -18.87 6.99
N VAL A 177 -32.98 -19.85 6.14
CA VAL A 177 -31.89 -19.69 5.19
C VAL A 177 -32.24 -18.70 4.08
N ARG A 178 -33.49 -18.76 3.59
CA ARG A 178 -34.00 -17.78 2.62
C ARG A 178 -33.95 -16.37 3.21
N ARG A 179 -34.42 -16.20 4.46
CA ARG A 179 -34.41 -14.92 5.14
C ARG A 179 -32.97 -14.36 5.31
N ARG A 180 -32.03 -15.23 5.65
CA ARG A 180 -30.59 -14.85 5.69
C ARG A 180 -30.05 -14.43 4.32
N ALA A 181 -30.44 -15.09 3.24
CA ALA A 181 -30.07 -14.69 1.89
C ALA A 181 -30.65 -13.32 1.52
N GLU A 182 -31.92 -13.05 1.89
CA GLU A 182 -32.54 -11.72 1.69
C GLU A 182 -31.78 -10.62 2.37
N PHE A 183 -31.32 -10.79 3.63
CA PHE A 183 -30.50 -9.80 4.32
C PHE A 183 -29.17 -9.54 3.58
N TYR A 184 -28.50 -10.57 3.07
CA TYR A 184 -27.29 -10.36 2.28
C TYR A 184 -27.55 -9.69 0.93
N TYR A 185 -28.70 -9.89 0.32
CA TYR A 185 -29.08 -9.14 -0.88
C TYR A 185 -29.35 -7.67 -0.57
N GLN A 186 -29.98 -7.35 0.57
CA GLN A 186 -30.15 -5.98 1.02
C GLN A 186 -28.80 -5.30 1.27
N GLU A 187 -27.91 -5.99 2.00
CA GLU A 187 -26.53 -5.52 2.22
C GLU A 187 -25.78 -5.28 0.89
N LEU A 188 -25.93 -6.21 -0.08
CA LEU A 188 -25.33 -6.10 -1.41
C LEU A 188 -25.78 -4.83 -2.14
N ASP A 189 -27.09 -4.52 -2.07
CA ASP A 189 -27.64 -3.35 -2.77
C ASP A 189 -27.22 -2.05 -2.10
N ALA A 190 -27.26 -1.98 -0.77
CA ALA A 190 -26.78 -0.83 -0.02
C ALA A 190 -25.29 -0.53 -0.33
N LEU A 191 -24.44 -1.56 -0.33
CA LEU A 191 -23.04 -1.43 -0.66
C LEU A 191 -22.79 -1.04 -2.14
N ARG A 192 -23.66 -1.45 -3.06
CA ARG A 192 -23.60 -1.03 -4.47
C ARG A 192 -23.85 0.47 -4.63
N MET A 193 -24.89 0.97 -3.95
CA MET A 193 -25.21 2.40 -3.94
C MET A 193 -24.06 3.21 -3.34
N LEU A 194 -23.62 2.82 -2.13
CA LEU A 194 -22.52 3.49 -1.44
C LEU A 194 -21.22 3.48 -2.29
N ARG A 195 -20.90 2.37 -2.96
CA ARG A 195 -19.73 2.33 -3.84
C ARG A 195 -19.84 3.30 -5.01
N GLN A 196 -21.05 3.46 -5.56
CA GLN A 196 -21.25 4.40 -6.67
C GLN A 196 -21.07 5.84 -6.22
N GLU A 197 -21.58 6.19 -5.06
CA GLU A 197 -21.43 7.50 -4.44
C GLU A 197 -19.96 7.83 -4.18
N VAL A 198 -19.27 6.97 -3.40
CA VAL A 198 -17.83 7.15 -3.13
C VAL A 198 -17.00 7.18 -4.41
N ARG A 199 -17.37 6.40 -5.43
CA ARG A 199 -16.71 6.45 -6.74
C ARG A 199 -16.87 7.81 -7.42
N HIS A 200 -18.05 8.41 -7.33
CA HIS A 200 -18.33 9.72 -7.91
C HIS A 200 -17.46 10.80 -7.25
N GLU A 201 -17.46 10.85 -5.92
CA GLU A 201 -16.63 11.78 -5.14
C GLU A 201 -15.14 11.57 -5.39
N LEU A 202 -14.68 10.31 -5.38
CA LEU A 202 -13.29 9.95 -5.65
C LEU A 202 -12.81 10.47 -7.02
N VAL A 203 -13.64 10.33 -8.06
CA VAL A 203 -13.29 10.83 -9.40
C VAL A 203 -13.33 12.34 -9.43
N ALA A 204 -14.31 12.97 -8.78
CA ALA A 204 -14.40 14.43 -8.70
C ALA A 204 -13.17 15.04 -8.01
N GLU A 205 -12.76 14.49 -6.87
CA GLU A 205 -11.58 14.95 -6.15
C GLU A 205 -10.28 14.70 -6.93
N SER A 206 -10.15 13.54 -7.59
CA SER A 206 -8.95 13.22 -8.37
C SER A 206 -8.77 14.10 -9.61
N ARG A 207 -9.86 14.62 -10.19
CA ARG A 207 -9.80 15.55 -11.33
C ARG A 207 -9.12 16.88 -11.01
N LYS A 208 -9.08 17.30 -9.75
CA LYS A 208 -8.36 18.48 -9.28
C LYS A 208 -6.83 18.31 -9.43
N GLN A 209 -6.35 17.08 -9.55
CA GLN A 209 -4.93 16.76 -9.66
C GLN A 209 -4.48 16.82 -11.13
N LYS A 210 -3.46 17.66 -11.44
CA LYS A 210 -2.93 17.82 -12.81
C LYS A 210 -2.48 16.50 -13.45
N ALA A 211 -1.96 15.58 -12.64
CA ALA A 211 -1.49 14.27 -13.10
C ALA A 211 -2.62 13.32 -13.52
N TRP A 212 -3.85 13.52 -13.02
CA TRP A 212 -4.96 12.60 -13.27
C TRP A 212 -5.27 12.43 -14.76
N LYS A 213 -5.38 13.53 -15.50
CA LYS A 213 -5.65 13.51 -16.95
C LYS A 213 -4.60 12.72 -17.73
N ARG A 214 -3.30 12.92 -17.38
CA ARG A 214 -2.18 12.22 -18.02
C ARG A 214 -2.17 10.72 -17.71
N LEU A 215 -2.43 10.35 -16.46
CA LEU A 215 -2.53 8.95 -16.07
C LEU A 215 -3.68 8.23 -16.78
N CYS A 216 -4.82 8.89 -16.98
CA CYS A 216 -5.95 8.33 -17.70
C CYS A 216 -5.67 8.08 -19.20
N GLN A 217 -4.64 8.70 -19.80
CA GLN A 217 -4.21 8.44 -21.17
C GLN A 217 -3.48 7.09 -21.33
N ILE A 218 -2.97 6.54 -20.23
CA ILE A 218 -2.30 5.25 -20.28
C ILE A 218 -3.34 4.15 -20.49
N PRO A 219 -3.25 3.33 -21.55
CA PRO A 219 -4.17 2.23 -21.77
C PRO A 219 -4.29 1.34 -20.54
N ALA A 220 -5.51 0.90 -20.22
CA ALA A 220 -5.86 0.16 -19.01
C ALA A 220 -5.72 0.92 -17.66
N ILE A 221 -5.32 2.20 -17.65
CA ILE A 221 -5.38 3.07 -16.47
C ILE A 221 -6.57 4.02 -16.64
N GLY A 222 -7.76 3.51 -16.36
CA GLY A 222 -8.97 4.35 -16.38
C GLY A 222 -9.10 5.25 -15.13
N PRO A 223 -10.17 6.07 -15.07
CA PRO A 223 -10.36 7.09 -14.03
C PRO A 223 -10.16 6.61 -12.60
N ILE A 224 -10.69 5.44 -12.26
CA ILE A 224 -10.58 4.86 -10.91
C ILE A 224 -9.17 4.41 -10.59
N ARG A 225 -8.49 3.72 -11.54
CA ARG A 225 -7.11 3.31 -11.31
C ARG A 225 -6.18 4.51 -11.17
N ALA A 226 -6.40 5.56 -11.96
CA ALA A 226 -5.66 6.82 -11.83
C ALA A 226 -5.89 7.47 -10.47
N ALA A 227 -7.13 7.54 -9.98
CA ALA A 227 -7.47 8.07 -8.67
C ALA A 227 -6.80 7.27 -7.53
N VAL A 228 -6.87 5.93 -7.59
CA VAL A 228 -6.23 5.06 -6.60
C VAL A 228 -4.70 5.23 -6.61
N LEU A 229 -4.08 5.35 -7.78
CA LEU A 229 -2.64 5.62 -7.89
C LEU A 229 -2.27 6.94 -7.22
N LEU A 230 -3.01 8.01 -7.50
CA LEU A 230 -2.79 9.33 -6.89
C LEU A 230 -2.91 9.29 -5.36
N GLY A 231 -3.97 8.67 -4.83
CA GLY A 231 -4.21 8.65 -3.39
C GLY A 231 -3.24 7.76 -2.62
N ILE A 232 -2.76 6.63 -3.20
CA ILE A 232 -1.80 5.75 -2.53
C ILE A 232 -0.36 6.25 -2.69
N LEU A 233 0.04 6.63 -3.89
CA LEU A 233 1.41 7.05 -4.16
C LEU A 233 1.67 8.51 -3.74
N GLN A 234 0.65 9.37 -3.84
CA GLN A 234 0.64 10.81 -3.55
C GLN A 234 1.61 11.61 -4.44
N THR A 235 2.85 11.16 -4.60
CA THR A 235 3.84 11.77 -5.48
C THR A 235 4.72 10.70 -6.13
N PRO A 236 5.13 10.89 -7.40
CA PRO A 236 6.04 9.96 -8.06
C PRO A 236 7.48 10.11 -7.57
N HIS A 237 7.82 11.21 -6.90
CA HIS A 237 9.18 11.52 -6.44
C HIS A 237 9.64 10.65 -5.27
N ARG A 238 8.72 9.97 -4.56
CA ARG A 238 9.04 8.92 -3.58
C ARG A 238 9.93 7.80 -4.15
N PHE A 239 9.89 7.59 -5.45
CA PHE A 239 10.56 6.47 -6.08
C PHE A 239 11.65 6.99 -7.03
N ARG A 240 12.92 6.89 -6.61
CA ARG A 240 14.06 7.32 -7.45
C ARG A 240 14.04 6.62 -8.80
N THR A 241 13.79 5.31 -8.83
CA THR A 241 13.73 4.46 -10.03
C THR A 241 12.49 3.57 -10.04
N LYS A 242 12.32 2.77 -11.09
CA LYS A 242 11.22 1.79 -11.22
C LYS A 242 11.30 0.64 -10.19
N ARG A 243 12.52 0.24 -9.76
CA ARG A 243 12.70 -0.91 -8.85
C ARG A 243 12.06 -0.72 -7.46
N PRO A 244 12.26 0.42 -6.76
CA PRO A 244 11.55 0.72 -5.51
C PRO A 244 10.02 0.73 -5.68
N LEU A 245 9.46 1.25 -6.80
CA LEU A 245 8.03 1.20 -7.06
C LEU A 245 7.54 -0.25 -7.22
N TRP A 246 8.30 -1.10 -7.94
CA TRP A 246 7.97 -2.52 -8.07
C TRP A 246 8.00 -3.23 -6.71
N LYS A 247 9.00 -2.94 -5.85
CA LYS A 247 9.08 -3.49 -4.50
C LYS A 247 7.89 -3.06 -3.67
N TYR A 248 7.58 -1.76 -3.65
CA TYR A 248 6.44 -1.21 -2.91
C TYR A 248 5.09 -1.76 -3.38
N SER A 249 4.91 -2.00 -4.68
CA SER A 249 3.69 -2.55 -5.28
C SER A 249 3.68 -4.09 -5.39
N GLY A 250 4.63 -4.80 -4.78
CA GLY A 250 4.68 -6.26 -4.77
C GLY A 250 4.88 -6.91 -6.14
N LEU A 251 5.49 -6.18 -7.07
CA LEU A 251 5.83 -6.67 -8.41
C LEU A 251 7.31 -7.10 -8.51
N ALA A 252 8.14 -6.77 -7.53
CA ALA A 252 9.54 -7.18 -7.49
C ALA A 252 9.66 -8.66 -7.14
N ILE A 253 10.68 -9.29 -7.70
CA ILE A 253 11.08 -10.64 -7.31
C ILE A 253 11.92 -10.53 -6.05
N GLU A 254 11.62 -11.34 -5.07
CA GLU A 254 12.43 -11.52 -3.87
C GLU A 254 13.38 -12.68 -4.12
N THR A 255 14.67 -12.39 -4.13
CA THR A 255 15.73 -13.40 -4.21
C THR A 255 16.33 -13.57 -2.82
N CYS A 256 16.32 -14.78 -2.31
CA CYS A 256 17.10 -15.18 -1.14
C CYS A 256 18.16 -16.14 -1.64
N SER A 257 19.43 -15.78 -1.53
CA SER A 257 20.52 -16.72 -1.63
C SER A 257 21.18 -16.83 -0.26
N SER A 258 21.23 -18.01 0.29
CA SER A 258 22.09 -18.38 1.41
C SER A 258 23.25 -19.18 0.82
N ALA A 259 24.48 -18.83 1.17
CA ALA A 259 25.71 -19.45 0.66
C ALA A 259 25.97 -19.12 -0.85
N ASP A 260 26.35 -17.89 -1.14
CA ASP A 260 26.73 -17.48 -2.49
C ASP A 260 28.01 -18.16 -3.00
N HIS A 261 28.77 -18.83 -2.12
CA HIS A 261 29.98 -19.56 -2.46
C HIS A 261 29.96 -20.96 -1.86
N ARG A 262 30.42 -21.95 -2.63
CA ARG A 262 30.65 -23.32 -2.21
C ARG A 262 32.12 -23.66 -2.41
N SER A 263 32.70 -24.39 -1.48
CA SER A 263 34.04 -24.96 -1.68
C SER A 263 33.92 -26.22 -2.52
N ILE A 264 34.54 -26.21 -3.70
CA ILE A 264 34.66 -27.35 -4.59
C ILE A 264 36.15 -27.58 -4.81
N ASN A 265 36.65 -28.72 -4.40
CA ASN A 265 38.09 -29.06 -4.50
C ASN A 265 39.04 -28.04 -3.84
N GLY A 266 38.64 -27.50 -2.68
CA GLY A 266 39.41 -26.49 -1.97
C GLY A 266 39.38 -25.07 -2.53
N GLN A 267 38.64 -24.83 -3.61
CA GLN A 267 38.42 -23.49 -4.21
C GLN A 267 37.01 -23.01 -3.98
N LEU A 268 36.86 -21.75 -3.54
CA LEU A 268 35.59 -21.08 -3.39
C LEU A 268 35.04 -20.71 -4.77
N GLN A 269 34.00 -21.42 -5.20
CA GLN A 269 33.28 -21.10 -6.42
C GLN A 269 31.92 -20.50 -6.10
N ARG A 270 31.48 -19.52 -6.89
CA ARG A 270 30.17 -18.89 -6.75
C ARG A 270 29.06 -19.90 -7.09
N SER A 271 28.08 -20.03 -6.20
CA SER A 271 26.94 -20.91 -6.42
C SER A 271 26.06 -20.38 -7.54
N GLU A 272 25.80 -21.19 -8.58
CA GLU A 272 24.96 -20.81 -9.73
C GLU A 272 23.46 -20.71 -9.38
N LYS A 273 23.02 -21.25 -8.24
CA LYS A 273 21.60 -21.30 -7.88
C LYS A 273 21.20 -20.16 -6.95
N ASN A 274 20.74 -19.06 -7.53
CA ASN A 274 19.92 -18.09 -6.81
C ASN A 274 18.53 -18.71 -6.57
N SER A 275 18.17 -18.99 -5.33
CA SER A 275 16.81 -19.46 -5.00
C SER A 275 15.84 -18.29 -5.13
N VAL A 276 15.04 -18.26 -6.19
CA VAL A 276 13.97 -17.28 -6.36
C VAL A 276 12.75 -17.73 -5.56
N ARG A 277 12.39 -17.02 -4.50
CA ARG A 277 11.22 -17.35 -3.66
C ARG A 277 9.88 -16.85 -4.22
N GLY A 278 9.88 -15.95 -5.20
CA GLY A 278 8.68 -15.40 -5.80
C GLY A 278 8.54 -13.89 -5.62
N LEU A 279 7.30 -13.40 -5.58
CA LEU A 279 7.06 -11.96 -5.42
C LEU A 279 7.10 -11.55 -3.96
N ASN A 280 7.61 -10.34 -3.71
CA ASN A 280 7.60 -9.73 -2.38
C ASN A 280 6.19 -9.73 -1.77
N HIS A 281 6.06 -10.25 -0.55
CA HIS A 281 4.81 -10.27 0.22
C HIS A 281 4.65 -9.03 1.10
N ASN A 282 5.74 -8.39 1.54
CA ASN A 282 5.70 -7.14 2.29
C ASN A 282 5.56 -5.95 1.35
N CYS A 283 4.34 -5.71 0.88
CA CYS A 283 4.04 -4.72 -0.16
C CYS A 283 2.65 -4.11 0.00
N ASN A 284 2.36 -3.07 -0.77
CA ASN A 284 1.01 -2.54 -0.90
C ASN A 284 0.16 -3.45 -1.80
N HIS A 285 -0.70 -4.27 -1.19
CA HIS A 285 -1.54 -5.24 -1.90
C HIS A 285 -2.57 -4.59 -2.84
N ASP A 286 -3.05 -3.39 -2.52
CA ASP A 286 -4.03 -2.69 -3.37
C ASP A 286 -3.36 -2.22 -4.67
N LEU A 287 -2.12 -1.72 -4.61
CA LEU A 287 -1.33 -1.43 -5.82
C LEU A 287 -0.96 -2.69 -6.60
N LYS A 288 -0.60 -3.78 -5.91
CA LYS A 288 -0.34 -5.07 -6.56
C LYS A 288 -1.53 -5.52 -7.39
N ASN A 289 -2.73 -5.48 -6.80
CA ASN A 289 -3.97 -5.85 -7.45
C ASN A 289 -4.33 -4.88 -8.59
N LEU A 290 -4.10 -3.57 -8.41
CA LEU A 290 -4.33 -2.55 -9.42
C LEU A 290 -3.48 -2.82 -10.68
N PHE A 291 -2.16 -3.01 -10.54
CA PHE A 291 -1.28 -3.24 -11.67
C PHE A 291 -1.50 -4.60 -12.33
N LYS A 292 -1.74 -5.65 -11.55
CA LYS A 292 -2.11 -6.97 -12.11
C LYS A 292 -3.44 -6.90 -12.87
N GLY A 293 -4.45 -6.24 -12.30
CA GLY A 293 -5.74 -6.05 -12.97
C GLY A 293 -5.64 -5.15 -14.21
N ALA A 294 -4.75 -4.15 -14.21
CA ALA A 294 -4.45 -3.36 -15.41
C ALA A 294 -3.81 -4.22 -16.50
N ALA A 295 -2.84 -5.07 -16.14
CA ALA A 295 -2.19 -5.97 -17.09
C ALA A 295 -3.16 -7.00 -17.71
N VAL A 296 -4.06 -7.58 -16.90
CA VAL A 296 -5.12 -8.48 -17.42
C VAL A 296 -6.02 -7.73 -18.39
N SER A 297 -6.48 -6.53 -18.05
CA SER A 297 -7.32 -5.72 -18.94
C SER A 297 -6.58 -5.31 -20.23
N ALA A 298 -5.29 -4.99 -20.12
CA ALA A 298 -4.45 -4.57 -21.24
C ALA A 298 -4.08 -5.73 -22.18
N SER A 299 -3.89 -6.93 -21.65
CA SER A 299 -3.58 -8.12 -22.47
C SER A 299 -4.76 -8.63 -23.29
N SER A 300 -6.00 -8.21 -22.94
CA SER A 300 -7.23 -8.68 -23.59
C SER A 300 -7.84 -7.68 -24.57
N LYS A 301 -7.32 -6.45 -24.64
CA LYS A 301 -7.85 -5.40 -25.51
C LYS A 301 -6.83 -5.03 -26.59
N PRO A 302 -7.25 -4.85 -27.86
CA PRO A 302 -6.36 -4.39 -28.92
C PRO A 302 -5.62 -3.11 -28.53
N GLY A 303 -4.34 -3.05 -28.89
CA GLY A 303 -3.49 -1.90 -28.64
C GLY A 303 -2.05 -2.26 -28.24
N PRO A 304 -1.20 -1.26 -27.97
CA PRO A 304 0.24 -1.44 -27.82
C PRO A 304 0.64 -2.35 -26.66
N PHE A 305 -0.16 -2.46 -25.60
CA PHE A 305 0.10 -3.38 -24.51
C PHE A 305 -0.24 -4.83 -24.83
N GLN A 306 -1.27 -5.05 -25.65
CA GLN A 306 -1.62 -6.39 -26.14
C GLN A 306 -0.55 -6.89 -27.10
N GLU A 307 -0.04 -6.05 -28.00
CA GLU A 307 1.06 -6.37 -28.89
C GLU A 307 2.34 -6.72 -28.10
N PHE A 308 2.66 -5.93 -27.08
CA PHE A 308 3.78 -6.23 -26.17
C PHE A 308 3.60 -7.58 -25.46
N TYR A 309 2.38 -7.87 -24.98
CA TYR A 309 2.06 -9.15 -24.34
C TYR A 309 2.20 -10.32 -25.32
N ALA A 310 1.66 -10.19 -26.54
CA ALA A 310 1.75 -11.20 -27.59
C ALA A 310 3.22 -11.49 -27.98
N ALA A 311 4.05 -10.45 -28.08
CA ALA A 311 5.48 -10.60 -28.34
C ALA A 311 6.23 -11.36 -27.23
N LEU A 312 5.81 -11.21 -25.96
CA LEU A 312 6.37 -12.00 -24.85
C LEU A 312 5.98 -13.48 -24.94
N LEU A 313 4.73 -13.76 -25.33
CA LEU A 313 4.27 -15.14 -25.54
C LEU A 313 5.00 -15.81 -26.73
N ALA A 314 5.18 -15.08 -27.82
CA ALA A 314 5.93 -15.55 -29.00
C ALA A 314 7.39 -15.91 -28.67
N LYS A 315 7.98 -15.27 -27.64
CA LYS A 315 9.30 -15.61 -27.09
C LYS A 315 9.29 -16.80 -26.12
N GLY A 316 8.18 -17.54 -26.01
CA GLY A 316 8.05 -18.72 -25.14
C GLY A 316 7.77 -18.41 -23.66
N MET A 317 7.45 -17.16 -23.31
CA MET A 317 7.15 -16.81 -21.92
C MET A 317 5.78 -17.35 -21.49
N ARG A 318 5.69 -17.96 -20.30
CA ARG A 318 4.41 -18.43 -19.73
C ARG A 318 3.43 -17.27 -19.55
N PRO A 319 2.12 -17.46 -19.81
CA PRO A 319 1.11 -16.38 -19.75
C PRO A 319 1.10 -15.58 -18.45
N GLU A 320 1.27 -16.23 -17.29
CA GLU A 320 1.30 -15.53 -16.01
C GLU A 320 2.54 -14.63 -15.87
N MET A 321 3.69 -15.12 -16.33
CA MET A 321 4.95 -14.36 -16.32
C MET A 321 4.92 -13.20 -17.30
N ALA A 322 4.32 -13.40 -18.47
CA ALA A 322 4.10 -12.35 -19.47
C ALA A 322 3.18 -11.24 -18.91
N ARG A 323 2.07 -11.60 -18.21
CA ARG A 323 1.20 -10.63 -17.53
C ARG A 323 1.92 -9.90 -16.40
N LEU A 324 2.77 -10.58 -15.64
CA LEU A 324 3.58 -9.95 -14.60
C LEU A 324 4.59 -8.95 -15.18
N THR A 325 5.23 -9.31 -16.29
CA THR A 325 6.15 -8.45 -17.03
C THR A 325 5.42 -7.22 -17.56
N LEU A 326 4.21 -7.40 -18.11
CA LEU A 326 3.34 -6.31 -18.54
C LEU A 326 2.94 -5.41 -17.36
N ALA A 327 2.58 -5.98 -16.20
CA ALA A 327 2.25 -5.19 -15.00
C ALA A 327 3.42 -4.31 -14.55
N ARG A 328 4.65 -4.84 -14.56
CA ARG A 328 5.88 -4.06 -14.29
C ARG A 328 6.11 -2.96 -15.30
N LYS A 329 5.85 -3.24 -16.58
CA LYS A 329 5.98 -2.24 -17.64
C LYS A 329 4.97 -1.12 -17.47
N ILE A 330 3.69 -1.44 -17.18
CA ILE A 330 2.65 -0.45 -16.88
C ILE A 330 3.04 0.42 -15.67
N ALA A 331 3.51 -0.20 -14.57
CA ALA A 331 3.98 0.55 -13.40
C ALA A 331 5.14 1.50 -13.73
N THR A 332 6.06 1.07 -14.59
CA THR A 332 7.18 1.90 -15.06
C THR A 332 6.67 3.09 -15.88
N ILE A 333 5.74 2.87 -16.79
CA ILE A 333 5.14 3.91 -17.63
C ILE A 333 4.37 4.92 -16.77
N VAL A 334 3.58 4.46 -15.80
CA VAL A 334 2.91 5.32 -14.83
C VAL A 334 3.93 6.24 -14.13
N LEU A 335 5.06 5.69 -13.67
CA LEU A 335 6.11 6.48 -13.03
C LEU A 335 6.72 7.53 -13.97
N ILE A 336 7.00 7.15 -15.22
CA ILE A 336 7.61 8.05 -16.22
C ILE A 336 6.64 9.18 -16.58
N VAL A 337 5.41 8.84 -16.96
CA VAL A 337 4.37 9.80 -17.36
C VAL A 337 4.10 10.80 -16.24
N TRP A 338 4.01 10.30 -15.01
CA TRP A 338 3.75 11.16 -13.85
C TRP A 338 4.96 12.03 -13.48
N LYS A 339 6.17 11.45 -13.43
CA LYS A 339 7.40 12.15 -13.02
C LYS A 339 7.82 13.23 -13.99
N LYS A 340 7.75 12.90 -15.29
CA LYS A 340 8.16 13.82 -16.37
C LYS A 340 7.02 14.77 -16.79
N GLY A 341 5.78 14.52 -16.37
CA GLY A 341 4.63 15.31 -16.78
C GLY A 341 4.29 15.20 -18.28
N VAL A 342 4.72 14.10 -18.94
CA VAL A 342 4.50 13.85 -20.36
C VAL A 342 3.25 13.01 -20.62
N SER A 343 2.75 13.03 -21.85
CA SER A 343 1.67 12.14 -22.29
C SER A 343 2.18 10.70 -22.49
N PHE A 344 1.25 9.75 -22.51
CA PHE A 344 1.60 8.37 -22.86
C PHE A 344 2.04 8.27 -24.32
N ASP A 345 3.16 7.59 -24.55
CA ASP A 345 3.66 7.24 -25.86
C ASP A 345 3.93 5.73 -25.91
N ALA A 346 3.48 5.06 -26.98
CA ALA A 346 3.71 3.64 -27.20
C ALA A 346 5.22 3.29 -27.35
N GLN A 347 6.06 4.24 -27.73
CA GLN A 347 7.52 4.06 -27.73
C GLN A 347 8.10 3.69 -26.36
N HIS A 348 7.43 4.08 -25.26
CA HIS A 348 7.82 3.65 -23.92
C HIS A 348 7.77 2.12 -23.73
N LEU A 349 7.12 1.38 -24.63
CA LEU A 349 7.07 -0.09 -24.60
C LEU A 349 8.31 -0.74 -25.21
N LYS A 350 9.00 -0.05 -26.12
CA LYS A 350 10.24 -0.59 -26.71
C LYS A 350 11.30 -0.78 -25.60
N PRO A 351 12.15 -1.82 -25.69
CA PRO A 351 13.32 -1.91 -24.81
C PRO A 351 14.12 -0.62 -24.99
N GLN A 352 14.44 0.07 -23.89
CA GLN A 352 15.50 1.07 -23.95
C GLN A 352 16.78 0.26 -24.25
N THR A 353 17.29 0.36 -25.46
CA THR A 353 18.67 -0.01 -25.76
C THR A 353 19.54 0.76 -24.78
N ALA A 354 20.25 0.02 -23.94
CA ALA A 354 21.18 0.53 -22.96
C ALA A 354 22.32 1.28 -23.66
#